data_ab4c9b5736278c57fbc3f98c67f65a85
#
_entry.id   ab4c9b5736278c57fbc3f98c67f65a85
#
_cell.length_a   1.000
_cell.length_b   1.000
_cell.length_c   1.000
_cell.angle_alpha   90.00
_cell.angle_beta   90.00
_cell.angle_gamma   90.00
#
_symmetry.space_group_name_H-M   'P 1'
#
loop_
_entity.id
_entity.type
_entity.pdbx_description
1 polymer ?
#
loop_
_entity_poly.entity_id
_entity_poly.type
_entity_poly.pdbx_seq_one_letter_code
_entity_poly.pdbx_strand_id
1 'polypeptide(L)'
;MSNLESIIQHSLSQASSHTKKVYNQNPLTPSEIVELANNRVLTLAATVRPDGRPHLSPSDLVVVDGIFYLGVDEATARFRNLRENPAIAIMLADGSKRQAILEGKAVFLDMKSGKAKRVLEAQKKKYGWVTDALAEFQPVKAFTWKAK
;
A
#
# COMPACT_ATOMS: atom_id res chain seq x y z
N MET A 1 -3.70 -12.25 6.22
CA MET A 1 -3.97 -12.91 4.93
C MET A 1 -5.47 -13.12 4.73
N SER A 2 -6.17 -13.74 5.69
CA SER A 2 -7.64 -13.85 5.65
C SER A 2 -8.33 -12.50 5.48
N ASN A 3 -7.74 -11.44 6.05
CA ASN A 3 -8.27 -10.09 5.95
C ASN A 3 -8.22 -9.55 4.52
N LEU A 4 -7.13 -9.81 3.78
CA LEU A 4 -7.02 -9.40 2.38
C LEU A 4 -8.06 -10.09 1.50
N GLU A 5 -8.32 -11.38 1.73
CA GLU A 5 -9.37 -12.10 1.00
C GLU A 5 -10.73 -11.42 1.20
N SER A 6 -11.08 -11.13 2.45
CA SER A 6 -12.33 -10.43 2.78
C SER A 6 -12.42 -9.06 2.14
N ILE A 7 -11.31 -8.32 2.12
CA ILE A 7 -11.23 -6.98 1.51
C ILE A 7 -11.45 -7.08 0.00
N ILE A 8 -10.82 -8.03 -0.67
CA ILE A 8 -10.98 -8.26 -2.11
C ILE A 8 -12.45 -8.58 -2.43
N GLN A 9 -13.04 -9.55 -1.71
CA GLN A 9 -14.42 -9.97 -1.90
C GLN A 9 -15.39 -8.81 -1.68
N HIS A 10 -15.23 -8.07 -0.59
CA HIS A 10 -16.10 -6.95 -0.26
C HIS A 10 -15.96 -5.82 -1.29
N SER A 11 -14.75 -5.51 -1.73
CA SER A 11 -14.50 -4.50 -2.74
C SER A 11 -15.24 -4.81 -4.04
N LEU A 12 -15.15 -6.05 -4.49
CA LEU A 12 -15.84 -6.48 -5.70
C LEU A 12 -17.37 -6.44 -5.53
N SER A 13 -17.87 -6.82 -4.35
CA SER A 13 -19.33 -6.82 -4.10
C SER A 13 -19.94 -5.42 -4.15
N GLN A 14 -19.18 -4.40 -3.77
CA GLN A 14 -19.62 -3.01 -3.75
C GLN A 14 -19.29 -2.23 -5.03
N ALA A 15 -18.58 -2.85 -5.96
CA ALA A 15 -18.11 -2.18 -7.17
C ALA A 15 -19.21 -2.06 -8.23
N SER A 16 -19.03 -1.11 -9.15
CA SER A 16 -19.89 -1.00 -10.33
C SER A 16 -19.77 -2.25 -11.21
N SER A 17 -20.75 -2.45 -12.09
CA SER A 17 -20.73 -3.56 -13.05
C SER A 17 -19.47 -3.55 -13.91
N HIS A 18 -19.03 -2.38 -14.33
CA HIS A 18 -17.81 -2.24 -15.14
C HIS A 18 -16.57 -2.66 -14.34
N THR A 19 -16.44 -2.17 -13.11
CA THR A 19 -15.30 -2.50 -12.25
C THR A 19 -15.25 -3.99 -11.95
N LYS A 20 -16.41 -4.60 -11.66
CA LYS A 20 -16.50 -6.06 -11.47
C LYS A 20 -16.02 -6.81 -12.71
N LYS A 21 -16.46 -6.38 -13.89
CA LYS A 21 -16.07 -7.00 -15.14
C LYS A 21 -14.54 -6.98 -15.33
N VAL A 22 -13.90 -5.86 -15.04
CA VAL A 22 -12.45 -5.70 -15.21
C VAL A 22 -11.67 -6.52 -14.17
N TYR A 23 -11.99 -6.33 -12.88
CA TYR A 23 -11.16 -6.85 -11.79
C TYR A 23 -11.54 -8.25 -11.30
N ASN A 24 -12.60 -8.84 -11.83
CA ASN A 24 -12.97 -10.22 -11.52
C ASN A 24 -12.53 -11.22 -12.57
N GLN A 25 -11.88 -10.79 -13.64
CA GLN A 25 -11.45 -11.67 -14.72
C GLN A 25 -10.22 -12.50 -14.32
N ASN A 26 -9.25 -11.87 -13.70
CA ASN A 26 -7.99 -12.53 -13.36
C ASN A 26 -7.34 -11.87 -12.15
N PRO A 27 -7.97 -11.98 -10.96
CA PRO A 27 -7.50 -11.32 -9.76
C PRO A 27 -6.25 -12.00 -9.19
N LEU A 28 -5.49 -11.23 -8.40
CA LEU A 28 -4.42 -11.78 -7.57
C LEU A 28 -5.00 -12.42 -6.32
N THR A 29 -4.37 -13.49 -5.86
CA THR A 29 -4.65 -14.05 -4.53
C THR A 29 -3.97 -13.17 -3.46
N PRO A 30 -4.40 -13.28 -2.18
CA PRO A 30 -3.70 -12.59 -1.09
C PRO A 30 -2.20 -12.88 -1.05
N SER A 31 -1.80 -14.13 -1.29
CA SER A 31 -0.38 -14.51 -1.35
C SER A 31 0.37 -13.80 -2.48
N GLU A 32 -0.25 -13.66 -3.63
CA GLU A 32 0.34 -12.97 -4.77
C GLU A 32 0.49 -11.47 -4.51
N ILE A 33 -0.46 -10.86 -3.78
CA ILE A 33 -0.34 -9.45 -3.36
C ILE A 33 0.85 -9.27 -2.43
N VAL A 34 1.01 -10.16 -1.45
CA VAL A 34 2.14 -10.10 -0.50
C VAL A 34 3.46 -10.34 -1.23
N GLU A 35 3.51 -11.29 -2.16
CA GLU A 35 4.69 -11.52 -3.00
C GLU A 35 5.05 -10.28 -3.80
N LEU A 36 4.06 -9.66 -4.44
CA LEU A 36 4.26 -8.42 -5.21
C LEU A 36 4.81 -7.31 -4.32
N ALA A 37 4.27 -7.16 -3.10
CA ALA A 37 4.71 -6.17 -2.13
C ALA A 37 6.11 -6.45 -1.56
N ASN A 38 6.55 -7.72 -1.54
CA ASN A 38 7.88 -8.09 -1.07
C ASN A 38 8.96 -7.87 -2.14
N ASN A 39 8.59 -7.75 -3.39
CA ASN A 39 9.52 -7.48 -4.48
C ASN A 39 9.73 -5.97 -4.66
N ARG A 40 10.84 -5.60 -5.29
CA ARG A 40 11.10 -4.19 -5.64
C ARG A 40 10.38 -3.84 -6.93
N VAL A 41 9.06 -3.69 -6.82
CA VAL A 41 8.21 -3.29 -7.95
C VAL A 41 7.88 -1.81 -7.85
N LEU A 42 7.38 -1.23 -8.93
CA LEU A 42 6.89 0.14 -8.90
C LEU A 42 5.76 0.26 -7.88
N THR A 43 5.98 1.10 -6.88
CA THR A 43 5.00 1.38 -5.83
C THR A 43 4.72 2.87 -5.83
N LEU A 44 3.45 3.23 -6.06
CA LEU A 44 2.99 4.61 -6.07
C LEU A 44 2.01 4.82 -4.93
N ALA A 45 2.12 5.98 -4.28
CA ALA A 45 1.21 6.37 -3.21
C ALA A 45 0.52 7.68 -3.56
N ALA A 46 -0.80 7.70 -3.48
CA ALA A 46 -1.62 8.89 -3.66
C ALA A 46 -2.17 9.32 -2.30
N THR A 47 -1.94 10.57 -1.95
CA THR A 47 -2.42 11.19 -0.71
C THR A 47 -3.20 12.46 -1.04
N VAL A 48 -3.86 13.05 -0.05
CA VAL A 48 -4.72 14.20 -0.23
C VAL A 48 -4.05 15.45 0.34
N ARG A 49 -3.85 16.46 -0.51
CA ARG A 49 -3.32 17.75 -0.07
C ARG A 49 -4.33 18.49 0.83
N PRO A 50 -3.87 19.45 1.65
CA PRO A 50 -4.80 20.22 2.48
C PRO A 50 -5.93 20.91 1.71
N ASP A 51 -5.69 21.27 0.45
CA ASP A 51 -6.72 21.89 -0.42
C ASP A 51 -7.58 20.87 -1.16
N GLY A 52 -7.43 19.57 -0.87
CA GLY A 52 -8.22 18.50 -1.47
C GLY A 52 -7.67 17.94 -2.77
N ARG A 53 -6.63 18.54 -3.36
CA ARG A 53 -6.04 18.01 -4.59
C ARG A 53 -5.22 16.75 -4.31
N PRO A 54 -5.16 15.81 -5.27
CA PRO A 54 -4.36 14.61 -5.10
C PRO A 54 -2.85 14.90 -5.23
N HIS A 55 -2.05 14.12 -4.51
CA HIS A 55 -0.60 14.10 -4.63
C HIS A 55 -0.17 12.66 -4.90
N LEU A 56 0.66 12.46 -5.91
CA LEU A 56 1.16 11.15 -6.30
C LEU A 56 2.69 11.14 -6.24
N SER A 57 3.26 10.10 -5.61
CA SER A 57 4.71 9.94 -5.55
C SER A 57 5.09 8.48 -5.38
N PRO A 58 6.31 8.09 -5.77
CA PRO A 58 6.84 6.77 -5.46
C PRO A 58 6.95 6.59 -3.95
N SER A 59 6.80 5.36 -3.47
CA SER A 59 6.84 5.03 -2.06
C SER A 59 7.62 3.76 -1.81
N ASP A 60 8.27 3.69 -0.64
CA ASP A 60 8.75 2.43 -0.10
C ASP A 60 7.58 1.65 0.48
N LEU A 61 7.63 0.34 0.36
CA LEU A 61 6.65 -0.54 0.98
C LEU A 61 7.33 -1.82 1.44
N VAL A 62 7.12 -2.19 2.68
CA VAL A 62 7.59 -3.46 3.22
C VAL A 62 6.44 -4.21 3.88
N VAL A 63 6.59 -5.54 3.96
CA VAL A 63 5.63 -6.40 4.65
C VAL A 63 6.36 -7.06 5.82
N VAL A 64 5.82 -6.89 7.02
CA VAL A 64 6.33 -7.52 8.24
C VAL A 64 5.16 -8.18 8.95
N ASP A 65 5.24 -9.48 9.19
CA ASP A 65 4.17 -10.27 9.81
C ASP A 65 2.81 -10.11 9.11
N GLY A 66 2.83 -10.02 7.78
CA GLY A 66 1.62 -9.87 6.97
C GLY A 66 1.01 -8.48 6.95
N ILE A 67 1.66 -7.51 7.57
CA ILE A 67 1.19 -6.12 7.66
C ILE A 67 2.04 -5.25 6.74
N PHE A 68 1.40 -4.33 6.02
CA PHE A 68 2.06 -3.40 5.12
C PHE A 68 2.52 -2.14 5.86
N TYR A 69 3.75 -1.72 5.59
CA TYR A 69 4.31 -0.48 6.15
C TYR A 69 4.94 0.36 5.07
N LEU A 70 4.76 1.67 5.20
CA LEU A 70 5.33 2.66 4.29
C LEU A 70 6.46 3.42 4.98
N GLY A 71 7.57 3.62 4.27
CA GLY A 71 8.58 4.58 4.67
C GLY A 71 8.14 5.98 4.24
N VAL A 72 8.25 6.94 5.14
CA VAL A 72 7.87 8.34 4.88
C VAL A 72 8.89 9.26 5.54
N ASP A 73 9.52 10.12 4.76
CA ASP A 73 10.38 11.15 5.35
C ASP A 73 9.56 12.37 5.76
N GLU A 74 9.85 12.93 6.93
CA GLU A 74 9.10 14.05 7.50
C GLU A 74 9.16 15.31 6.63
N ALA A 75 10.19 15.46 5.81
CA ALA A 75 10.35 16.60 4.92
C ALA A 75 9.44 16.54 3.69
N THR A 76 8.71 15.46 3.46
CA THR A 76 7.93 15.26 2.23
C THR A 76 6.51 15.83 2.32
N ALA A 77 5.94 16.14 1.15
CA ALA A 77 4.53 16.51 1.05
C ALA A 77 3.63 15.38 1.53
N ARG A 78 3.99 14.13 1.24
CA ARG A 78 3.23 12.96 1.68
C ARG A 78 3.12 12.87 3.19
N PHE A 79 4.20 13.14 3.92
CA PHE A 79 4.16 13.15 5.38
C PHE A 79 3.17 14.19 5.90
N ARG A 80 3.26 15.42 5.39
CA ARG A 80 2.35 16.51 5.77
C ARG A 80 0.91 16.17 5.43
N ASN A 81 0.67 15.62 4.24
CA ASN A 81 -0.67 15.24 3.81
C ASN A 81 -1.28 14.18 4.75
N LEU A 82 -0.51 13.14 5.08
CA LEU A 82 -0.98 12.03 5.92
C LEU A 82 -1.20 12.44 7.37
N ARG A 83 -0.48 13.44 7.86
CA ARG A 83 -0.73 13.97 9.22
C ARG A 83 -2.10 14.62 9.32
N GLU A 84 -2.57 15.25 8.27
CA GLU A 84 -3.87 15.94 8.25
C GLU A 84 -5.00 15.03 7.80
N ASN A 85 -4.72 14.12 6.85
CA ASN A 85 -5.71 13.21 6.30
C ASN A 85 -5.04 11.85 6.08
N PRO A 86 -5.42 10.82 6.86
CA PRO A 86 -4.78 9.50 6.77
C PRO A 86 -5.16 8.71 5.52
N ALA A 87 -6.09 9.19 4.70
CA ALA A 87 -6.51 8.48 3.49
C ALA A 87 -5.35 8.34 2.50
N ILE A 88 -5.17 7.14 1.98
CA ILE A 88 -4.09 6.82 1.05
C ILE A 88 -4.55 5.74 0.08
N ALA A 89 -4.12 5.87 -1.17
CA ALA A 89 -4.23 4.80 -2.15
C ALA A 89 -2.83 4.41 -2.61
N ILE A 90 -2.61 3.11 -2.78
CA ILE A 90 -1.32 2.57 -3.20
C ILE A 90 -1.54 1.71 -4.44
N MET A 91 -0.66 1.85 -5.42
CA MET A 91 -0.60 0.95 -6.56
C MET A 91 0.75 0.25 -6.57
N LEU A 92 0.71 -1.08 -6.65
CA LEU A 92 1.86 -1.93 -6.88
C LEU A 92 1.76 -2.44 -8.31
N ALA A 93 2.82 -2.29 -9.10
CA ALA A 93 2.82 -2.73 -10.49
C ALA A 93 4.13 -3.42 -10.85
N ASP A 94 4.04 -4.65 -11.30
CA ASP A 94 5.14 -5.39 -11.94
C ASP A 94 4.97 -5.23 -13.45
N GLY A 95 5.37 -4.06 -13.95
CA GLY A 95 5.11 -3.69 -15.33
C GLY A 95 3.61 -3.79 -15.65
N SER A 96 3.29 -4.42 -16.77
CA SER A 96 1.91 -4.70 -17.16
C SER A 96 1.47 -6.12 -16.79
N LYS A 97 2.28 -6.87 -16.03
CA LYS A 97 1.99 -8.28 -15.72
C LYS A 97 1.06 -8.45 -14.53
N ARG A 98 1.29 -7.69 -13.48
CA ARG A 98 0.51 -7.76 -12.24
C ARG A 98 0.33 -6.36 -11.69
N GLN A 99 -0.87 -6.08 -11.21
CA GLN A 99 -1.20 -4.77 -10.62
C GLN A 99 -2.13 -4.97 -9.43
N ALA A 100 -1.84 -4.24 -8.35
CA ALA A 100 -2.70 -4.21 -7.18
C ALA A 100 -2.96 -2.75 -6.79
N ILE A 101 -4.22 -2.39 -6.69
CA ILE A 101 -4.65 -1.07 -6.23
C ILE A 101 -5.28 -1.27 -4.86
N LEU A 102 -4.69 -0.67 -3.83
CA LEU A 102 -5.13 -0.78 -2.45
C LEU A 102 -5.48 0.60 -1.92
N GLU A 103 -6.63 0.75 -1.29
CA GLU A 103 -7.04 2.00 -0.65
C GLU A 103 -7.27 1.76 0.83
N GLY A 104 -6.93 2.72 1.65
CA GLY A 104 -7.10 2.60 3.10
C GLY A 104 -6.58 3.81 3.85
N LYS A 105 -6.01 3.54 5.03
CA LYS A 105 -5.45 4.56 5.92
C LYS A 105 -4.00 4.28 6.21
N ALA A 106 -3.23 5.35 6.43
CA ALA A 106 -1.88 5.28 6.95
C ALA A 106 -1.86 5.78 8.41
N VAL A 107 -1.31 4.98 9.31
CA VAL A 107 -1.20 5.29 10.73
C VAL A 107 0.27 5.29 11.10
N PHE A 108 0.80 6.45 11.54
CA PHE A 108 2.21 6.57 11.90
C PHE A 108 2.56 5.72 13.12
N LEU A 109 3.72 5.09 13.06
CA LEU A 109 4.25 4.31 14.18
C LEU A 109 4.97 5.23 15.17
N ASP A 110 4.99 4.81 16.44
CA ASP A 110 5.95 5.33 17.40
C ASP A 110 7.33 4.81 17.00
N MET A 111 8.21 5.69 16.56
CA MET A 111 9.54 5.34 16.07
C MET A 111 10.48 4.80 17.15
N LYS A 112 10.10 4.92 18.43
CA LYS A 112 10.84 4.34 19.57
C LYS A 112 10.40 2.91 19.86
N SER A 113 9.34 2.42 19.22
CA SER A 113 8.79 1.08 19.47
C SER A 113 9.67 -0.03 18.89
N GLY A 114 9.55 -1.23 19.44
CA GLY A 114 10.19 -2.41 18.87
C GLY A 114 9.65 -2.78 17.49
N LYS A 115 8.36 -2.51 17.26
CA LYS A 115 7.72 -2.68 15.95
C LYS A 115 8.42 -1.81 14.89
N ALA A 116 8.60 -0.53 15.18
CA ALA A 116 9.29 0.39 14.26
C ALA A 116 10.70 -0.09 13.95
N LYS A 117 11.43 -0.57 14.95
CA LYS A 117 12.78 -1.11 14.75
C LYS A 117 12.79 -2.29 13.77
N ARG A 118 11.85 -3.23 13.92
CA ARG A 118 11.76 -4.39 13.01
C ARG A 118 11.39 -3.96 11.58
N VAL A 119 10.51 -2.98 11.45
CA VAL A 119 10.12 -2.46 10.13
C VAL A 119 11.28 -1.73 9.46
N LEU A 120 12.04 -0.94 10.22
CA LEU A 120 13.25 -0.27 9.70
C LEU A 120 14.28 -1.29 9.22
N GLU A 121 14.46 -2.38 9.94
CA GLU A 121 15.37 -3.47 9.54
C GLU A 121 14.92 -4.07 8.21
N ALA A 122 13.63 -4.33 8.05
CA ALA A 122 13.06 -4.84 6.80
C ALA A 122 13.22 -3.84 5.65
N GLN A 123 13.01 -2.56 5.91
CA GLN A 123 13.21 -1.49 4.93
C GLN A 123 14.66 -1.42 4.47
N LYS A 124 15.59 -1.42 5.42
CA LYS A 124 17.03 -1.41 5.13
C LYS A 124 17.45 -2.61 4.28
N LYS A 125 16.95 -3.80 4.64
CA LYS A 125 17.22 -5.03 3.89
C LYS A 125 16.72 -4.96 2.45
N LYS A 126 15.50 -4.43 2.26
CA LYS A 126 14.86 -4.38 0.93
C LYS A 126 15.44 -3.29 0.04
N TYR A 127 15.64 -2.09 0.58
CA TYR A 127 15.97 -0.90 -0.22
C TYR A 127 17.40 -0.40 -0.03
N GLY A 128 18.06 -0.75 1.06
CA GLY A 128 19.39 -0.23 1.38
C GLY A 128 19.38 1.10 2.13
N TRP A 129 18.21 1.66 2.42
CA TRP A 129 18.03 2.89 3.18
C TRP A 129 16.88 2.77 4.17
N VAL A 130 16.75 3.77 5.04
CA VAL A 130 15.63 3.90 5.96
C VAL A 130 15.09 5.32 5.89
N THR A 131 13.83 5.49 6.27
CA THR A 131 13.18 6.79 6.39
C THR A 131 13.07 7.19 7.86
N ASP A 132 12.85 8.47 8.14
CA ASP A 132 12.76 8.98 9.51
C ASP A 132 11.38 8.78 10.15
N ALA A 133 10.39 8.40 9.36
CA ALA A 133 9.07 7.99 9.86
C ALA A 133 8.59 6.74 9.13
N LEU A 134 7.68 6.02 9.76
CA LEU A 134 7.01 4.83 9.22
C LEU A 134 5.52 4.93 9.49
N ALA A 135 4.72 4.43 8.55
CA ALA A 135 3.29 4.33 8.73
C ALA A 135 2.80 2.91 8.41
N GLU A 136 1.93 2.39 9.26
CA GLU A 136 1.20 1.16 8.95
C GLU A 136 0.12 1.49 7.94
N PHE A 137 0.06 0.73 6.85
CA PHE A 137 -1.02 0.84 5.88
C PHE A 137 -2.11 -0.18 6.21
N GLN A 138 -3.32 0.31 6.43
CA GLN A 138 -4.50 -0.49 6.77
C GLN A 138 -5.45 -0.48 5.58
N PRO A 139 -5.41 -1.51 4.71
CA PRO A 139 -6.25 -1.55 3.52
C PRO A 139 -7.73 -1.79 3.88
N VAL A 140 -8.62 -1.13 3.14
CA VAL A 140 -10.08 -1.34 3.21
C VAL A 140 -10.67 -1.68 1.85
N LYS A 141 -9.93 -1.42 0.76
CA LYS A 141 -10.31 -1.75 -0.62
C LYS A 141 -9.13 -2.35 -1.37
N ALA A 142 -9.42 -3.31 -2.23
CA ALA A 142 -8.41 -3.93 -3.09
C ALA A 142 -9.01 -4.32 -4.44
N PHE A 143 -8.37 -3.87 -5.51
CA PHE A 143 -8.66 -4.27 -6.88
C PHE A 143 -7.37 -4.72 -7.53
N THR A 144 -7.36 -5.95 -8.03
CA THR A 144 -6.11 -6.57 -8.50
C THR A 144 -6.32 -7.23 -9.86
N TRP A 145 -5.24 -7.33 -10.60
CA TRP A 145 -5.26 -7.91 -11.93
C TRP A 145 -3.90 -8.53 -12.26
N LYS A 146 -3.92 -9.63 -12.99
CA LYS A 146 -2.71 -10.23 -13.57
C LYS A 146 -2.95 -10.63 -15.02
N ALA A 147 -1.89 -10.60 -15.82
CA ALA A 147 -1.91 -11.08 -17.19
C ALA A 147 -2.12 -12.59 -17.21
N LYS A 148 -2.79 -13.06 -18.22
CA LYS A 148 -2.99 -14.50 -18.47
C LYS A 148 -1.69 -15.15 -18.95
#